data_4e42b78cddc3c734f7511ed0a90067af
#
_entry.id   4e42b78cddc3c734f7511ed0a90067af
#
_cell.length_a   1.000
_cell.length_b   1.000
_cell.length_c   1.000
_cell.angle_alpha   90.00
_cell.angle_beta   90.00
_cell.angle_gamma   90.00
#
_symmetry.space_group_name_H-M   'P 1'
#
loop_
_entity.id
_entity.type
_entity.pdbx_description
1 polymer ?
#
loop_
_entity_poly.entity_id
_entity_poly.type
_entity_poly.pdbx_seq_one_letter_code
_entity_poly.pdbx_strand_id
1 'polypeptide(L)'
;MPYVLIRHKVADYPRWKRAFDGHGRARKSGGSQGGQLFRSAARPKDVFILLRWNDLRRAKTFAKSADLRRAMKAAGVRGKPDVFFLQESARTSK
;
A
#
# COMPACT_ATOMS: atom_id res chain seq x y z
N MET A 1 15.60 -1.62 6.29
CA MET A 1 14.64 -0.77 5.58
C MET A 1 13.26 -0.98 6.16
N PRO A 2 12.51 0.09 6.42
CA PRO A 2 11.13 -0.05 6.87
C PRO A 2 10.19 -0.45 5.74
N TYR A 3 9.08 -1.06 6.11
CA TYR A 3 8.03 -1.45 5.20
C TYR A 3 6.69 -0.92 5.69
N VAL A 4 5.80 -0.67 4.76
CA VAL A 4 4.39 -0.41 5.04
C VAL A 4 3.60 -1.57 4.46
N LEU A 5 2.79 -2.21 5.29
CA LEU A 5 1.84 -3.21 4.84
C LEU A 5 0.44 -2.62 4.96
N ILE A 6 -0.28 -2.59 3.86
CA ILE A 6 -1.65 -2.08 3.82
C ILE A 6 -2.55 -3.20 3.35
N ARG A 7 -3.64 -3.45 4.10
CA ARG A 7 -4.69 -4.37 3.70
C ARG A 7 -5.99 -3.61 3.55
N HIS A 8 -6.65 -3.76 2.41
CA HIS A 8 -7.96 -3.16 2.22
C HIS A 8 -8.79 -3.93 1.19
N LYS A 9 -10.10 -3.72 1.23
CA LYS A 9 -11.03 -4.27 0.25
C LYS A 9 -11.22 -3.28 -0.88
N VAL A 10 -11.35 -3.81 -2.10
CA VAL A 10 -11.61 -2.99 -3.28
C VAL A 10 -12.89 -3.46 -3.95
N ALA A 11 -13.60 -2.52 -4.59
CA ALA A 11 -14.83 -2.85 -5.31
C ALA A 11 -14.54 -3.64 -6.58
N ASP A 12 -13.45 -3.26 -7.27
CA ASP A 12 -13.07 -3.82 -8.57
C ASP A 12 -11.55 -3.76 -8.67
N TYR A 13 -10.90 -4.91 -8.69
CA TYR A 13 -9.44 -4.97 -8.70
C TYR A 13 -8.80 -4.33 -9.95
N PRO A 14 -9.23 -4.61 -11.19
CA PRO A 14 -8.60 -3.97 -12.35
C PRO A 14 -8.67 -2.44 -12.31
N ARG A 15 -9.79 -1.89 -11.88
CA ARG A 15 -9.94 -0.44 -11.71
C ARG A 15 -9.02 0.09 -10.64
N TRP A 16 -8.96 -0.59 -9.50
CA TRP A 16 -8.08 -0.23 -8.40
C TRP A 16 -6.62 -0.27 -8.84
N LYS A 17 -6.23 -1.31 -9.56
CA LYS A 17 -4.85 -1.49 -10.02
C LYS A 17 -4.41 -0.34 -10.93
N ARG A 18 -5.29 0.10 -11.83
CA ARG A 18 -4.99 1.26 -12.69
C ARG A 18 -4.78 2.52 -11.86
N ALA A 19 -5.64 2.74 -10.87
CA ALA A 19 -5.53 3.91 -10.00
C ALA A 19 -4.25 3.83 -9.14
N PHE A 20 -3.93 2.64 -8.63
CA PHE A 20 -2.71 2.41 -7.86
C PHE A 20 -1.47 2.73 -8.70
N ASP A 21 -1.41 2.24 -9.92
CA ASP A 21 -0.29 2.50 -10.83
C ASP A 21 -0.19 4.00 -11.15
N GLY A 22 -1.31 4.66 -11.37
CA GLY A 22 -1.35 6.10 -11.64
C GLY A 22 -0.86 6.96 -10.47
N HIS A 23 -0.92 6.45 -9.24
CA HIS A 23 -0.46 7.15 -8.04
C HIS A 23 1.00 6.85 -7.71
N GLY A 24 1.71 6.12 -8.58
CA GLY A 24 3.08 5.67 -8.33
C GLY A 24 4.08 6.80 -8.12
N ARG A 25 3.93 7.90 -8.86
CA ARG A 25 4.83 9.05 -8.71
C ARG A 25 4.74 9.67 -7.33
N ALA A 26 3.53 9.80 -6.78
CA ALA A 26 3.33 10.34 -5.44
C ALA A 26 3.99 9.46 -4.38
N ARG A 27 3.86 8.13 -4.52
CA ARG A 27 4.53 7.19 -3.61
C ARG A 27 6.04 7.33 -3.69
N LYS A 28 6.60 7.36 -4.89
CA LYS A 28 8.04 7.49 -5.10
C LYS A 28 8.57 8.79 -4.51
N SER A 29 7.88 9.91 -4.77
CA SER A 29 8.24 11.21 -4.20
C SER A 29 8.19 11.21 -2.68
N GLY A 30 7.26 10.45 -2.09
CA GLY A 30 7.14 10.31 -0.64
C GLY A 30 8.22 9.45 -0.01
N GLY A 31 8.94 8.63 -0.80
CA GLY A 31 10.02 7.80 -0.31
C GLY A 31 9.85 6.30 -0.52
N SER A 32 8.81 5.89 -1.25
CA SER A 32 8.61 4.48 -1.56
C SER A 32 9.70 3.97 -2.51
N GLN A 33 10.21 2.79 -2.19
CA GLN A 33 11.20 2.07 -3.00
C GLN A 33 10.56 0.93 -3.79
N GLY A 34 9.22 0.92 -3.89
CA GLY A 34 8.49 -0.15 -4.54
C GLY A 34 8.24 -1.32 -3.62
N GLY A 35 7.68 -2.38 -4.14
CA GLY A 35 7.33 -3.55 -3.35
C GLY A 35 6.48 -4.54 -4.12
N GLN A 36 5.52 -5.13 -3.45
CA GLN A 36 4.72 -6.22 -4.00
C GLN A 36 3.25 -6.03 -3.67
N LEU A 37 2.41 -6.46 -4.60
CA LEU A 37 0.97 -6.51 -4.40
C LEU A 37 0.55 -7.96 -4.29
N PHE A 38 -0.35 -8.23 -3.35
CA PHE A 38 -0.94 -9.55 -3.17
C PHE A 38 -2.44 -9.43 -3.13
N ARG A 39 -3.12 -10.49 -3.51
CA ARG A 39 -4.56 -10.62 -3.31
C ARG A 39 -4.79 -11.88 -2.48
N SER A 40 -5.75 -11.84 -1.58
CA SER A 40 -6.13 -13.04 -0.84
C SER A 40 -6.55 -14.12 -1.83
N ALA A 41 -6.00 -15.33 -1.68
CA ALA A 41 -6.37 -16.46 -2.53
C ALA A 41 -7.85 -16.82 -2.39
N ALA A 42 -8.40 -16.68 -1.17
CA ALA A 42 -9.80 -16.99 -0.87
C ALA A 42 -10.73 -15.83 -1.21
N ARG A 43 -10.23 -14.57 -1.08
CA ARG A 43 -11.04 -13.36 -1.27
C ARG A 43 -10.29 -12.38 -2.15
N PRO A 44 -10.38 -12.51 -3.49
CA PRO A 44 -9.56 -11.72 -4.41
C PRO A 44 -9.77 -10.20 -4.35
N LYS A 45 -10.84 -9.74 -3.70
CA LYS A 45 -11.05 -8.31 -3.49
C LYS A 45 -10.34 -7.76 -2.25
N ASP A 46 -9.75 -8.64 -1.43
CA ASP A 46 -8.87 -8.25 -0.34
C ASP A 46 -7.46 -8.12 -0.91
N VAL A 47 -6.94 -6.89 -0.89
CA VAL A 47 -5.65 -6.56 -1.49
C VAL A 47 -4.65 -6.24 -0.38
N PHE A 48 -3.45 -6.78 -0.52
CA PHE A 48 -2.34 -6.53 0.38
C PHE A 48 -1.23 -5.81 -0.38
N ILE A 49 -0.78 -4.68 0.14
CA ILE A 49 0.27 -3.87 -0.47
C ILE A 49 1.45 -3.89 0.49
N LEU A 50 2.58 -4.42 0.05
CA LEU A 50 3.81 -4.41 0.84
C LEU A 50 4.81 -3.50 0.14
N LEU A 51 5.08 -2.34 0.73
CA LEU A 51 5.98 -1.35 0.15
C LEU A 51 7.18 -1.11 1.06
N ARG A 52 8.36 -1.11 0.46
CA ARG A 52 9.59 -0.74 1.12
C ARG A 52 9.76 0.78 1.05
N TRP A 53 10.19 1.40 2.14
CA TRP A 53 10.37 2.85 2.22
C TRP A 53 11.79 3.17 2.64
N ASN A 54 12.27 4.36 2.25
CA ASN A 54 13.60 4.80 2.63
C ASN A 54 13.68 5.30 4.09
N ASP A 55 12.54 5.70 4.67
CA ASP A 55 12.47 6.35 5.98
C ASP A 55 11.10 6.10 6.59
N LEU A 56 11.08 5.62 7.83
CA LEU A 56 9.83 5.34 8.55
C LEU A 56 8.98 6.60 8.77
N ARG A 57 9.61 7.74 9.07
CA ARG A 57 8.90 9.00 9.26
C ARG A 57 8.17 9.41 7.99
N ARG A 58 8.84 9.30 6.84
CA ARG A 58 8.22 9.64 5.54
C ARG A 58 7.09 8.67 5.20
N ALA A 59 7.25 7.40 5.52
CA ALA A 59 6.18 6.41 5.33
C ALA A 59 4.94 6.78 6.14
N LYS A 60 5.11 7.15 7.41
CA LYS A 60 4.00 7.56 8.27
C LYS A 60 3.32 8.85 7.77
N THR A 61 4.11 9.80 7.32
CA THR A 61 3.58 11.05 6.75
C THR A 61 2.73 10.76 5.52
N PHE A 62 3.23 9.91 4.62
CA PHE A 62 2.47 9.53 3.41
C PHE A 62 1.17 8.82 3.78
N ALA A 63 1.22 7.88 4.72
CA ALA A 63 0.05 7.10 5.11
C ALA A 63 -1.07 7.97 5.72
N LYS A 64 -0.71 9.10 6.31
CA LYS A 64 -1.66 10.05 6.90
C LYS A 64 -2.11 11.14 5.94
N SER A 65 -1.57 11.19 4.73
CA SER A 65 -1.84 12.30 3.81
C SER A 65 -3.28 12.30 3.32
N ALA A 66 -3.81 13.51 3.15
CA ALA A 66 -5.15 13.68 2.56
C ALA A 66 -5.15 13.22 1.10
N ASP A 67 -4.03 13.38 0.41
CA ASP A 67 -3.87 12.95 -0.98
C ASP A 67 -4.06 11.43 -1.11
N LEU A 68 -3.44 10.65 -0.22
CA LEU A 68 -3.61 9.20 -0.23
C LEU A 68 -5.06 8.81 0.06
N ARG A 69 -5.71 9.47 1.01
CA ARG A 69 -7.13 9.19 1.31
C ARG A 69 -8.02 9.44 0.12
N ARG A 70 -7.80 10.56 -0.58
CA ARG A 70 -8.55 10.86 -1.80
C ARG A 70 -8.29 9.84 -2.89
N ALA A 71 -7.04 9.44 -3.07
CA ALA A 71 -6.66 8.45 -4.06
C ALA A 71 -7.30 7.10 -3.78
N MET A 72 -7.33 6.65 -2.52
CA MET A 72 -7.96 5.39 -2.15
C MET A 72 -9.47 5.43 -2.39
N LYS A 73 -10.13 6.52 -2.03
CA LYS A 73 -11.57 6.68 -2.26
C LYS A 73 -11.89 6.64 -3.75
N ALA A 74 -11.13 7.37 -4.55
CA ALA A 74 -11.30 7.39 -6.00
C ALA A 74 -11.03 6.03 -6.64
N ALA A 75 -10.13 5.25 -6.06
CA ALA A 75 -9.79 3.91 -6.55
C ALA A 75 -10.80 2.84 -6.15
N GLY A 76 -11.81 3.18 -5.35
CA GLY A 76 -12.86 2.25 -4.94
C GLY A 76 -12.50 1.40 -3.74
N VAL A 77 -11.62 1.88 -2.87
CA VAL A 77 -11.33 1.20 -1.60
C VAL A 77 -12.55 1.28 -0.69
N ARG A 78 -12.95 0.13 -0.16
CA ARG A 78 -14.11 0.01 0.72
C ARG A 78 -13.67 -0.17 2.17
N GLY A 79 -14.36 0.54 3.07
CA GLY A 79 -14.08 0.47 4.48
C GLY A 79 -12.77 1.13 4.86
N LYS A 80 -12.33 0.88 6.08
CA LYS A 80 -11.10 1.46 6.62
C LYS A 80 -9.94 0.51 6.33
N PRO A 81 -8.86 1.00 5.69
CA PRO A 81 -7.69 0.15 5.47
C PRO A 81 -6.96 -0.13 6.79
N ASP A 82 -6.36 -1.32 6.88
CA ASP A 82 -5.43 -1.65 7.96
C ASP A 82 -4.01 -1.31 7.49
N VAL A 83 -3.29 -0.53 8.29
CA VAL A 83 -1.95 -0.08 7.94
C VAL A 83 -0.98 -0.49 9.06
N PHE A 84 0.10 -1.17 8.66
CA PHE A 84 1.13 -1.61 9.59
C PHE A 84 2.48 -1.06 9.14
N PHE A 85 3.23 -0.51 10.09
CA PHE A 85 4.60 -0.04 9.84
C PHE A 85 5.56 -1.08 10.42
N LEU A 86 6.41 -1.64 9.56
CA LEU A 86 7.23 -2.79 9.88
C LEU A 86 8.71 -2.48 9.67
N GLN A 87 9.55 -3.06 10.53
CA GLN A 87 10.99 -3.10 10.32
C GLN A 87 11.39 -4.53 10.01
N GLU A 88 12.20 -4.72 8.98
CA GLU A 88 12.68 -6.05 8.66
C GLU A 88 13.58 -6.56 9.81
N SER A 89 13.24 -7.70 10.36
CA SER A 89 14.02 -8.33 11.41
C SER A 89 15.07 -9.30 10.84
N ALA A 90 14.63 -10.13 9.90
CA ALA A 90 15.50 -11.13 9.33
C ALA A 90 14.90 -11.65 8.03
N ARG A 91 15.73 -12.23 7.19
CA ARG A 91 15.28 -12.99 6.02
C ARG A 91 15.52 -14.46 6.29
N THR A 92 14.63 -15.29 5.78
CA THR A 92 14.76 -16.72 5.91
C THR A 92 14.82 -17.34 4.52
N SER A 93 15.64 -18.40 4.39
CA SER A 93 15.74 -19.17 3.16
C SER A 93 14.80 -20.37 3.13
N LYS A 94 14.07 -20.60 4.22
CA LYS A 94 13.20 -21.76 4.36
C LYS A 94 11.81 -21.40 4.83
#